data_8c20ecfbf1c8c8792fede42b41eeae77
#
_entry.id   8c20ecfbf1c8c8792fede42b41eeae77
#
_cell.length_a   1.000
_cell.length_b   1.000
_cell.length_c   1.000
_cell.angle_alpha   90.00
_cell.angle_beta   90.00
_cell.angle_gamma   90.00
#
_symmetry.space_group_name_H-M   'P 1'
#
loop_
_entity.id
_entity.type
_entity.pdbx_description
1 polymer ?
#
loop_
_entity_poly.entity_id
_entity_poly.type
_entity_poly.pdbx_seq_one_letter_code
_entity_poly.pdbx_strand_id
1 'polypeptide(L)'
;MLIAEKSIALHDVVQQLGFASLEDFALDKAKEELLNDIKICTDNIAKFEKKYGLDYADFCFKFHELGYPLFEKEEDSAEWNVELKQLSNQQKRLASLY
;
A
#
# COMPACT_ATOMS: atom_id res chain seq x y z
N MET A 1 37.58 10.34 -5.84
CA MET A 1 36.78 9.45 -5.07
C MET A 1 35.38 9.38 -5.63
N LEU A 2 35.03 8.26 -6.19
CA LEU A 2 33.78 8.09 -6.91
C LEU A 2 32.54 8.29 -6.03
N ILE A 3 32.61 7.86 -4.75
CA ILE A 3 31.48 7.96 -3.83
C ILE A 3 31.17 9.42 -3.49
N ALA A 4 32.17 10.24 -3.22
CA ALA A 4 32.02 11.66 -2.92
C ALA A 4 31.47 12.43 -4.11
N GLU A 5 31.95 12.15 -5.32
CA GLU A 5 31.48 12.77 -6.57
C GLU A 5 30.02 12.42 -6.84
N LYS A 6 29.62 11.16 -6.63
CA LYS A 6 28.23 10.73 -6.79
C LYS A 6 27.30 11.38 -5.77
N SER A 7 27.75 11.54 -4.53
CA SER A 7 26.98 12.20 -3.49
C SER A 7 26.75 13.68 -3.79
N ILE A 8 27.76 14.38 -4.30
CA ILE A 8 27.65 15.80 -4.69
C ILE A 8 26.69 15.93 -5.87
N ALA A 9 26.84 15.09 -6.90
CA ALA A 9 25.97 15.11 -8.07
C ALA A 9 24.52 14.82 -7.71
N LEU A 10 24.28 13.86 -6.84
CA LEU A 10 22.93 13.53 -6.36
C LEU A 10 22.32 14.69 -5.59
N HIS A 11 23.09 15.35 -4.71
CA HIS A 11 22.65 16.49 -3.95
C HIS A 11 22.23 17.65 -4.87
N ASP A 12 23.02 17.93 -5.89
CA ASP A 12 22.72 18.98 -6.88
C ASP A 12 21.42 18.67 -7.64
N VAL A 13 21.22 17.42 -8.07
CA VAL A 13 20.00 17.00 -8.76
C VAL A 13 18.79 17.15 -7.84
N VAL A 14 18.91 16.74 -6.59
CA VAL A 14 17.84 16.85 -5.58
C VAL A 14 17.44 18.30 -5.38
N GLN A 15 18.41 19.22 -5.31
CA GLN A 15 18.15 20.67 -5.19
C GLN A 15 17.47 21.21 -6.45
N GLN A 16 17.89 20.79 -7.64
CA GLN A 16 17.26 21.17 -8.90
C GLN A 16 15.81 20.71 -8.99
N LEU A 17 15.47 19.59 -8.35
CA LEU A 17 14.10 19.09 -8.25
C LEU A 17 13.25 19.84 -7.21
N GLY A 18 13.83 20.80 -6.49
CA GLY A 18 13.10 21.63 -5.54
C GLY A 18 13.15 21.16 -4.10
N PHE A 19 14.00 20.17 -3.76
CA PHE A 19 14.15 19.69 -2.39
C PHE A 19 15.32 20.34 -1.68
N ALA A 20 15.13 20.69 -0.42
CA ALA A 20 16.17 21.35 0.38
C ALA A 20 17.32 20.41 0.75
N SER A 21 17.07 19.10 0.87
CA SER A 21 18.07 18.12 1.28
C SER A 21 17.76 16.72 0.72
N LEU A 22 18.73 15.82 0.83
CA LEU A 22 18.54 14.40 0.52
C LEU A 22 17.48 13.77 1.42
N GLU A 23 17.43 14.19 2.68
CA GLU A 23 16.43 13.70 3.64
C GLU A 23 15.01 14.08 3.19
N ASP A 24 14.83 15.34 2.76
CA ASP A 24 13.54 15.80 2.25
C ASP A 24 13.11 15.04 1.00
N PHE A 25 14.07 14.80 0.10
CA PHE A 25 13.82 13.99 -1.10
C PHE A 25 13.45 12.56 -0.73
N ALA A 26 14.20 11.91 0.17
CA ALA A 26 13.94 10.54 0.62
C ALA A 26 12.59 10.43 1.32
N LEU A 27 12.23 11.43 2.14
CA LEU A 27 10.94 11.46 2.83
C LEU A 27 9.78 11.56 1.82
N ASP A 28 9.91 12.43 0.83
CA ASP A 28 8.91 12.59 -0.22
C ASP A 28 8.72 11.29 -1.01
N LYS A 29 9.83 10.64 -1.39
CA LYS A 29 9.79 9.37 -2.10
C LYS A 29 9.19 8.25 -1.26
N ALA A 30 9.51 8.18 0.03
CA ALA A 30 8.92 7.20 0.93
C ALA A 30 7.40 7.37 1.05
N LYS A 31 6.92 8.61 1.17
CA LYS A 31 5.47 8.91 1.18
C LYS A 31 4.80 8.50 -0.13
N GLU A 32 5.42 8.83 -1.26
CA GLU A 32 4.92 8.47 -2.59
C GLU A 32 4.76 6.95 -2.75
N GLU A 33 5.78 6.18 -2.37
CA GLU A 33 5.76 4.72 -2.41
C GLU A 33 4.66 4.14 -1.51
N LEU A 34 4.52 4.64 -0.28
CA LEU A 34 3.50 4.19 0.64
C LEU A 34 2.09 4.52 0.14
N LEU A 35 1.88 5.71 -0.43
CA LEU A 35 0.59 6.08 -1.03
C LEU A 35 0.24 5.18 -2.21
N ASN A 36 1.22 4.83 -3.03
CA ASN A 36 1.02 3.90 -4.14
C ASN A 36 0.65 2.49 -3.64
N ASP A 37 1.34 1.99 -2.63
CA ASP A 37 1.05 0.69 -2.02
C ASP A 37 -0.35 0.66 -1.40
N ILE A 38 -0.74 1.74 -0.72
CA ILE A 38 -2.09 1.90 -0.15
C ILE A 38 -3.14 1.85 -1.26
N LYS A 39 -2.89 2.51 -2.38
CA LYS A 39 -3.81 2.48 -3.52
C LYS A 39 -3.97 1.07 -4.07
N ILE A 40 -2.89 0.33 -4.21
CA ILE A 40 -2.92 -1.06 -4.70
C ILE A 40 -3.75 -1.93 -3.76
N CYS A 41 -3.50 -1.85 -2.45
CA CYS A 41 -4.29 -2.59 -1.46
C CYS A 41 -5.78 -2.21 -1.51
N THR A 42 -6.08 -0.93 -1.58
CA THR A 42 -7.45 -0.42 -1.65
C THR A 42 -8.16 -0.92 -2.91
N ASP A 43 -7.48 -0.90 -4.05
CA ASP A 43 -8.04 -1.40 -5.31
C ASP A 43 -8.31 -2.91 -5.24
N ASN A 44 -7.42 -3.67 -4.64
CA ASN A 44 -7.59 -5.12 -4.47
C ASN A 44 -8.77 -5.44 -3.53
N ILE A 45 -8.89 -4.70 -2.43
CA ILE A 45 -10.03 -4.82 -1.50
C ILE A 45 -11.34 -4.49 -2.21
N ALA A 46 -11.36 -3.42 -3.01
CA ALA A 46 -12.55 -3.02 -3.75
C ALA A 46 -13.03 -4.09 -4.74
N LYS A 47 -12.11 -4.86 -5.33
CA LYS A 47 -12.47 -5.98 -6.21
C LYS A 47 -13.25 -7.06 -5.47
N PHE A 48 -12.83 -7.40 -4.25
CA PHE A 48 -13.54 -8.37 -3.42
C PHE A 48 -14.90 -7.83 -2.97
N GLU A 49 -14.97 -6.58 -2.55
CA GLU A 49 -16.22 -5.94 -2.15
C GLU A 49 -17.22 -5.91 -3.31
N LYS A 50 -16.73 -5.62 -4.52
CA LYS A 50 -17.56 -5.63 -5.73
C LYS A 50 -18.05 -7.04 -6.07
N LYS A 51 -17.17 -8.04 -5.95
CA LYS A 51 -17.51 -9.44 -6.25
C LYS A 51 -18.64 -9.95 -5.35
N TYR A 52 -18.55 -9.69 -4.05
CA TYR A 52 -19.50 -10.22 -3.06
C TYR A 52 -20.59 -9.24 -2.66
N GLY A 53 -20.44 -7.96 -2.99
CA GLY A 53 -21.40 -6.91 -2.59
C GLY A 53 -21.41 -6.64 -1.09
N LEU A 54 -20.35 -7.00 -0.38
CA LEU A 54 -20.23 -6.94 1.08
C LEU A 54 -18.85 -6.44 1.46
N ASP A 55 -18.73 -5.86 2.67
CA ASP A 55 -17.41 -5.68 3.28
C ASP A 55 -16.91 -7.02 3.84
N TYR A 56 -15.65 -7.06 4.30
CA TYR A 56 -15.04 -8.30 4.77
C TYR A 56 -15.74 -8.88 6.00
N ALA A 57 -16.15 -8.04 6.94
CA ALA A 57 -16.84 -8.48 8.15
C ALA A 57 -18.17 -9.15 7.81
N ASP A 58 -18.96 -8.54 6.92
CA ASP A 58 -20.23 -9.11 6.46
C ASP A 58 -20.01 -10.35 5.62
N PHE A 59 -18.97 -10.37 4.79
CA PHE A 59 -18.57 -11.56 4.04
C PHE A 59 -18.28 -12.73 4.97
N CYS A 60 -17.52 -12.52 6.04
CA CYS A 60 -17.22 -13.55 7.02
C CYS A 60 -18.46 -14.03 7.75
N PHE A 61 -19.34 -13.10 8.13
CA PHE A 61 -20.60 -13.42 8.81
C PHE A 61 -21.54 -14.25 7.94
N LYS A 62 -21.64 -13.92 6.65
CA LYS A 62 -22.54 -14.57 5.69
C LYS A 62 -21.86 -15.66 4.87
N PHE A 63 -20.63 -16.04 5.22
CA PHE A 63 -19.76 -16.90 4.42
C PHE A 63 -20.45 -18.15 3.89
N HIS A 64 -21.19 -18.89 4.74
CA HIS A 64 -21.85 -20.13 4.37
C HIS A 64 -23.13 -19.95 3.55
N GLU A 65 -23.68 -18.73 3.54
CA GLU A 65 -24.90 -18.39 2.79
C GLU A 65 -24.61 -17.94 1.36
N LEU A 66 -23.35 -17.61 1.06
CA LEU A 66 -22.95 -17.10 -0.24
C LEU A 66 -22.88 -18.23 -1.27
N GLY A 67 -23.44 -17.99 -2.45
CA GLY A 67 -23.61 -18.98 -3.52
C GLY A 67 -22.35 -19.30 -4.33
N TYR A 68 -21.15 -19.02 -3.81
CA TYR A 68 -19.89 -19.34 -4.46
C TYR A 68 -19.31 -20.65 -3.96
N PRO A 69 -18.48 -21.36 -4.77
CA PRO A 69 -17.81 -22.57 -4.31
C PRO A 69 -16.98 -22.32 -3.04
N LEU A 70 -16.97 -23.30 -2.14
CA LEU A 70 -16.28 -23.18 -0.86
C LEU A 70 -14.79 -22.83 -1.02
N PHE A 71 -14.10 -23.53 -1.92
CA PHE A 71 -12.67 -23.30 -2.17
C PHE A 71 -12.40 -21.86 -2.63
N GLU A 72 -13.22 -21.35 -3.54
CA GLU A 72 -13.11 -19.98 -4.03
C GLU A 72 -13.29 -18.96 -2.91
N LYS A 73 -14.30 -19.17 -2.05
CA LYS A 73 -14.54 -18.28 -0.89
C LYS A 73 -13.40 -18.33 0.11
N GLU A 74 -12.84 -19.50 0.37
CA GLU A 74 -11.70 -19.66 1.28
C GLU A 74 -10.46 -18.96 0.75
N GLU A 75 -10.18 -19.10 -0.53
CA GLU A 75 -9.05 -18.45 -1.19
C GLU A 75 -9.21 -16.93 -1.19
N ASP A 76 -10.38 -16.44 -1.57
CA ASP A 76 -10.69 -15.01 -1.56
C ASP A 76 -10.63 -14.42 -0.15
N SER A 77 -11.12 -15.15 0.84
CA SER A 77 -11.05 -14.75 2.25
C SER A 77 -9.61 -14.57 2.72
N ALA A 78 -8.73 -15.49 2.37
CA ALA A 78 -7.32 -15.43 2.74
C ALA A 78 -6.63 -14.24 2.10
N GLU A 79 -6.81 -14.03 0.80
CA GLU A 79 -6.24 -12.90 0.07
C GLU A 79 -6.78 -11.57 0.56
N TRP A 80 -8.08 -11.47 0.77
CA TRP A 80 -8.73 -10.26 1.27
C TRP A 80 -8.19 -9.87 2.64
N ASN A 81 -8.06 -10.85 3.53
CA ASN A 81 -7.51 -10.63 4.88
C ASN A 81 -6.05 -10.12 4.83
N VAL A 82 -5.23 -10.67 3.93
CA VAL A 82 -3.85 -10.20 3.72
C VAL A 82 -3.84 -8.75 3.26
N GLU A 83 -4.69 -8.38 2.29
CA GLU A 83 -4.77 -7.01 1.78
C GLU A 83 -5.20 -6.03 2.88
N LEU A 84 -6.16 -6.40 3.72
CA LEU A 84 -6.60 -5.57 4.85
C LEU A 84 -5.48 -5.34 5.87
N LYS A 85 -4.70 -6.37 6.18
CA LYS A 85 -3.55 -6.26 7.09
C LYS A 85 -2.46 -5.39 6.49
N GLN A 86 -2.16 -5.56 5.22
CA GLN A 86 -1.18 -4.74 4.52
C GLN A 86 -1.62 -3.27 4.47
N LEU A 87 -2.88 -3.00 4.17
CA LEU A 87 -3.43 -1.64 4.18
C LEU A 87 -3.23 -0.99 5.53
N SER A 88 -3.60 -1.67 6.61
CA SER A 88 -3.42 -1.16 7.98
C SER A 88 -1.96 -0.84 8.29
N ASN A 89 -1.04 -1.74 7.92
CA ASN A 89 0.39 -1.56 8.14
C ASN A 89 0.94 -0.37 7.33
N GLN A 90 0.55 -0.23 6.07
CA GLN A 90 1.00 0.87 5.22
C GLN A 90 0.46 2.22 5.71
N GLN A 91 -0.78 2.26 6.17
CA GLN A 91 -1.37 3.46 6.76
C GLN A 91 -0.63 3.91 8.03
N LYS A 92 -0.25 2.97 8.88
CA LYS A 92 0.55 3.25 10.09
C LYS A 92 1.94 3.78 9.74
N ARG A 93 2.58 3.18 8.74
CA ARG A 93 3.90 3.63 8.25
C ARG A 93 3.82 5.04 7.69
N LEU A 94 2.81 5.31 6.87
CA LEU A 94 2.60 6.65 6.31
C LEU A 94 2.37 7.67 7.41
N ALA A 95 1.52 7.37 8.39
CA ALA A 95 1.23 8.26 9.51
C ALA A 95 2.50 8.58 10.32
N SER A 96 3.44 7.64 10.43
CA SER A 96 4.71 7.84 11.15
C SER A 96 5.66 8.82 10.46
N LEU A 97 5.42 9.15 9.19
CA LEU A 97 6.27 10.08 8.42
C LEU A 97 5.81 11.55 8.48
N TYR A 98 4.71 11.82 9.15
CA TYR A 98 4.18 13.19 9.31
C TYR A 98 4.46 13.82 10.66
#